data_d755fe1c8570ab157d646909b6b5e647
#
_entry.id   d755fe1c8570ab157d646909b6b5e647
#
_cell.length_a   1.000
_cell.length_b   1.000
_cell.length_c   1.000
_cell.angle_alpha   90.00
_cell.angle_beta   90.00
_cell.angle_gamma   90.00
#
_symmetry.space_group_name_H-M   'P 1'
#
loop_
_entity.id
_entity.type
_entity.pdbx_description
1 polymer ?
#
loop_
_entity_poly.entity_id
_entity_poly.type
_entity_poly.pdbx_seq_one_letter_code
_entity_poly.pdbx_strand_id
1 'polypeptide(L)'
;MVWRSRDFRKGRWAIVSERMHISRRQFIKGVCATSACALTAPLGSISEALASVAKVSLPDGLARQASKPRAIVNAVFVRLPTPWWMGWPGAAYPVEQRERELSTSLRSMAKDVGVDLLIEPKFISNDGEAKAYCERLKANPPDALLVISHHIYLWGLVKMLVDTGIKTIIYAPVGVAFIGPMHTFSTLPKVWYVSSVDLEGVRQALLAIKAGKLMSQSRLAIIHGDKEASAKVELLGTEVVMVPVKRYVEEYNKVSPDDARVRALASAYKRMARKIVEPKDEDIVNAARTYFAHRSILEAYDADAVATDCLPLVANRQVPPPCLAFTHLRDEGFQAGCEADRDATLTLMLSQYLLERPGFMGNPVPDTVRQTLITAHCTCPLHLTGFLSEERAPFILRSHAESNTGVAMQVLWKTGKRATVLRFLGPSNLMFGEGTVVENLDTPPWGGCRTSVAVKLDDVSDVRKLRGFHHQVLVRGEHSKLLQCYAQLHGINSQTLLAVAELIEERYVRCRCPFEANFV
;
A
#
# COMPACT_ATOMS: atom_id res chain seq x y z
N MET A 1 -29.83 54.99 7.67
CA MET A 1 -28.95 54.95 6.50
C MET A 1 -29.28 53.73 5.66
N VAL A 2 -29.58 53.96 4.41
CA VAL A 2 -30.34 53.16 3.47
C VAL A 2 -29.57 51.87 3.07
N TRP A 3 -30.16 50.71 3.28
CA TRP A 3 -29.79 49.46 2.64
C TRP A 3 -30.54 49.34 1.31
N ARG A 4 -29.81 49.34 0.18
CA ARG A 4 -30.37 48.97 -1.12
C ARG A 4 -30.10 47.51 -1.38
N SER A 5 -31.16 46.76 -1.56
CA SER A 5 -31.18 45.39 -2.12
C SER A 5 -30.67 45.41 -3.57
N ARG A 6 -29.83 44.48 -3.95
CA ARG A 6 -29.54 44.13 -5.34
C ARG A 6 -29.85 42.66 -5.59
N ASP A 7 -30.67 42.50 -6.58
CA ASP A 7 -31.16 41.25 -7.17
C ASP A 7 -30.06 40.28 -7.55
N PHE A 8 -30.17 39.04 -7.07
CA PHE A 8 -29.36 37.91 -7.51
C PHE A 8 -30.16 37.05 -8.51
N ARG A 9 -30.14 37.43 -9.78
CA ARG A 9 -30.50 36.53 -10.89
C ARG A 9 -29.50 36.68 -12.02
N LYS A 10 -28.86 35.54 -12.37
CA LYS A 10 -27.99 35.27 -13.52
C LYS A 10 -26.49 35.44 -13.28
N GLY A 11 -25.84 34.33 -13.00
CA GLY A 11 -24.39 34.13 -13.11
C GLY A 11 -24.08 32.66 -13.02
N ARG A 12 -24.04 31.94 -14.14
CA ARG A 12 -23.59 30.55 -14.24
C ARG A 12 -22.10 30.51 -13.93
N TRP A 13 -21.72 29.74 -12.90
CA TRP A 13 -20.39 29.20 -12.79
C TRP A 13 -20.49 27.67 -12.91
N ALA A 14 -20.18 27.16 -14.08
CA ALA A 14 -19.95 25.74 -14.28
C ALA A 14 -18.49 25.47 -13.94
N ILE A 15 -18.23 24.93 -12.74
CA ILE A 15 -16.98 24.26 -12.44
C ILE A 15 -17.21 22.78 -12.79
N VAL A 16 -16.79 22.40 -14.00
CA VAL A 16 -16.67 21.00 -14.41
C VAL A 16 -15.38 20.48 -13.82
N SER A 17 -15.44 19.80 -12.69
CA SER A 17 -14.37 18.91 -12.25
C SER A 17 -14.68 17.53 -12.79
N GLU A 18 -14.28 17.25 -14.01
CA GLU A 18 -14.28 15.89 -14.55
C GLU A 18 -13.20 15.04 -13.84
N ARG A 19 -13.61 14.36 -12.78
CA ARG A 19 -12.93 13.13 -12.35
C ARG A 19 -13.53 11.99 -13.18
N MET A 20 -12.90 11.67 -14.30
CA MET A 20 -13.22 10.44 -15.03
C MET A 20 -12.72 9.23 -14.20
N HIS A 21 -13.59 8.68 -13.38
CA HIS A 21 -13.45 7.31 -12.92
C HIS A 21 -13.94 6.39 -14.04
N ILE A 22 -13.02 6.00 -14.92
CA ILE A 22 -13.33 4.99 -15.94
C ILE A 22 -13.36 3.64 -15.21
N SER A 23 -14.58 3.11 -15.00
CA SER A 23 -14.74 1.75 -14.49
C SER A 23 -14.27 0.75 -15.57
N ARG A 24 -13.76 -0.43 -15.14
CA ARG A 24 -13.35 -1.53 -16.02
C ARG A 24 -14.39 -1.84 -17.12
N ARG A 25 -15.66 -1.64 -16.84
CA ARG A 25 -16.79 -1.80 -17.78
C ARG A 25 -16.91 -0.70 -18.82
N GLN A 26 -16.52 0.53 -18.48
CA GLN A 26 -16.49 1.68 -19.41
C GLN A 26 -15.29 1.62 -20.35
N PHE A 27 -14.15 1.12 -19.86
CA PHE A 27 -12.98 0.85 -20.68
C PHE A 27 -13.26 -0.21 -21.76
N ILE A 28 -13.94 -1.31 -21.40
CA ILE A 28 -14.34 -2.36 -22.36
C ILE A 28 -15.35 -1.82 -23.40
N LYS A 29 -16.23 -0.89 -23.03
CA LYS A 29 -17.16 -0.25 -23.98
C LYS A 29 -16.49 0.79 -24.89
N GLY A 30 -15.43 1.46 -24.44
CA GLY A 30 -14.69 2.44 -25.23
C GLY A 30 -13.86 1.81 -26.34
N VAL A 31 -13.32 0.61 -26.13
CA VAL A 31 -12.54 -0.14 -27.13
C VAL A 31 -13.44 -0.69 -28.26
N CYS A 32 -14.74 -0.90 -28.01
CA CYS A 32 -15.67 -1.35 -29.04
C CYS A 32 -16.20 -0.26 -29.97
N ALA A 33 -15.96 1.04 -29.69
CA ALA A 33 -16.54 2.14 -30.46
C ALA A 33 -15.64 2.67 -31.60
N THR A 34 -14.38 2.24 -31.70
CA THR A 34 -13.44 2.75 -32.72
C THR A 34 -13.18 1.79 -33.90
N SER A 35 -13.94 0.69 -34.02
CA SER A 35 -13.79 -0.28 -35.11
C SER A 35 -15.08 -0.43 -35.93
N ALA A 36 -15.65 0.66 -36.37
CA ALA A 36 -16.73 0.67 -37.35
C ALA A 36 -16.23 1.18 -38.71
N CYS A 37 -15.31 0.44 -39.35
CA CYS A 37 -15.02 0.51 -40.78
C CYS A 37 -14.23 -0.73 -41.20
N ALA A 38 -14.92 -1.80 -41.54
CA ALA A 38 -14.58 -2.78 -42.60
C ALA A 38 -15.67 -3.85 -42.63
N LEU A 39 -16.54 -3.76 -43.60
CA LEU A 39 -17.49 -4.79 -44.00
C LEU A 39 -16.78 -5.88 -44.80
N THR A 40 -17.22 -7.14 -44.56
CA THR A 40 -16.96 -8.39 -45.28
C THR A 40 -15.81 -9.26 -44.78
N ALA A 41 -16.09 -10.01 -43.68
CA ALA A 41 -15.41 -11.28 -43.40
C ALA A 41 -16.40 -12.24 -42.69
N PRO A 42 -16.33 -13.57 -42.91
CA PRO A 42 -17.32 -14.52 -42.43
C PRO A 42 -17.31 -14.66 -40.90
N LEU A 43 -18.51 -14.84 -40.31
CA LEU A 43 -18.82 -14.87 -38.88
C LEU A 43 -18.02 -15.86 -37.98
N GLY A 44 -17.16 -16.71 -38.58
CA GLY A 44 -16.32 -17.63 -37.81
C GLY A 44 -15.02 -17.02 -37.24
N SER A 45 -14.51 -15.92 -37.82
CA SER A 45 -13.25 -15.32 -37.42
C SER A 45 -13.32 -14.29 -36.29
N ILE A 46 -14.53 -13.81 -35.95
CA ILE A 46 -14.73 -12.80 -34.91
C ILE A 46 -14.68 -13.43 -33.50
N SER A 47 -15.08 -14.70 -33.38
CA SER A 47 -15.00 -15.45 -32.12
C SER A 47 -13.55 -15.76 -31.71
N GLU A 48 -12.67 -16.07 -32.66
CA GLU A 48 -11.26 -16.32 -32.42
C GLU A 48 -10.47 -15.02 -32.20
N ALA A 49 -10.84 -13.92 -32.89
CA ALA A 49 -10.23 -12.62 -32.67
C ALA A 49 -10.62 -12.00 -31.30
N LEU A 50 -11.82 -12.29 -30.78
CA LEU A 50 -12.22 -11.90 -29.43
C LEU A 50 -11.61 -12.78 -28.34
N ALA A 51 -11.20 -14.00 -28.66
CA ALA A 51 -10.44 -14.87 -27.75
C ALA A 51 -8.95 -14.48 -27.65
N SER A 52 -8.43 -13.70 -28.59
CA SER A 52 -7.06 -13.19 -28.63
C SER A 52 -6.88 -11.76 -28.06
N VAL A 53 -7.86 -11.22 -27.32
CA VAL A 53 -7.59 -10.11 -26.40
C VAL A 53 -6.63 -10.67 -25.37
N ALA A 54 -5.33 -10.43 -25.58
CA ALA A 54 -4.26 -10.90 -24.72
C ALA A 54 -4.67 -10.63 -23.28
N LYS A 55 -4.89 -11.69 -22.49
CA LYS A 55 -5.00 -11.59 -21.06
C LYS A 55 -3.72 -10.87 -20.62
N VAL A 56 -3.82 -9.61 -20.25
CA VAL A 56 -2.70 -8.91 -19.63
C VAL A 56 -2.34 -9.76 -18.42
N SER A 57 -1.27 -10.54 -18.53
CA SER A 57 -0.80 -11.36 -17.42
C SER A 57 -0.39 -10.41 -16.29
N LEU A 58 -0.86 -10.68 -15.08
CA LEU A 58 -0.38 -9.93 -13.92
C LEU A 58 1.12 -10.14 -13.79
N PRO A 59 1.88 -9.10 -13.37
CA PRO A 59 3.25 -9.28 -12.91
C PRO A 59 3.34 -10.40 -11.86
N ASP A 60 4.43 -11.15 -11.86
CA ASP A 60 4.56 -12.39 -11.05
C ASP A 60 4.27 -12.20 -9.57
N GLY A 61 4.78 -11.13 -8.96
CA GLY A 61 4.51 -10.83 -7.55
C GLY A 61 3.05 -10.52 -7.27
N LEU A 62 2.35 -9.85 -8.19
CA LEU A 62 0.92 -9.60 -8.09
C LEU A 62 0.10 -10.88 -8.33
N ALA A 63 0.55 -11.74 -9.24
CA ALA A 63 -0.08 -13.04 -9.46
C ALA A 63 0.01 -13.93 -8.22
N ARG A 64 1.20 -13.94 -7.57
CA ARG A 64 1.41 -14.60 -6.30
C ARG A 64 0.52 -14.02 -5.18
N GLN A 65 0.42 -12.70 -5.08
CA GLN A 65 -0.49 -12.04 -4.14
C GLN A 65 -1.95 -12.46 -4.38
N ALA A 66 -2.38 -12.52 -5.65
CA ALA A 66 -3.75 -12.87 -6.02
C ALA A 66 -4.11 -14.34 -5.76
N SER A 67 -3.11 -15.23 -5.64
CA SER A 67 -3.30 -16.65 -5.33
C SER A 67 -3.52 -16.93 -3.83
N LYS A 68 -3.25 -15.95 -2.94
CA LYS A 68 -3.40 -16.11 -1.50
C LYS A 68 -4.87 -16.16 -1.08
N PRO A 69 -5.21 -16.91 0.00
CA PRO A 69 -6.56 -16.93 0.55
C PRO A 69 -7.07 -15.52 0.87
N ARG A 70 -8.33 -15.26 0.50
CA ARG A 70 -8.97 -13.96 0.73
C ARG A 70 -9.34 -13.78 2.20
N ALA A 71 -9.47 -12.53 2.62
CA ALA A 71 -10.05 -12.20 3.92
C ALA A 71 -11.55 -12.49 3.93
N ILE A 72 -12.02 -13.08 5.01
CA ILE A 72 -13.46 -13.38 5.24
C ILE A 72 -14.03 -12.26 6.12
N VAL A 73 -15.09 -11.62 5.64
CA VAL A 73 -15.81 -10.56 6.36
C VAL A 73 -17.27 -10.97 6.53
N ASN A 74 -17.72 -11.09 7.76
CA ASN A 74 -19.15 -11.32 8.05
C ASN A 74 -19.85 -9.96 8.21
N ALA A 75 -20.98 -9.76 7.53
CA ALA A 75 -21.78 -8.57 7.63
C ALA A 75 -23.14 -8.85 8.26
N VAL A 76 -23.61 -7.97 9.13
CA VAL A 76 -24.91 -8.09 9.79
C VAL A 76 -25.59 -6.74 9.92
N PHE A 77 -26.91 -6.72 9.69
CA PHE A 77 -27.76 -5.57 9.94
C PHE A 77 -28.27 -5.57 11.37
N VAL A 78 -28.26 -4.40 12.00
CA VAL A 78 -28.82 -4.19 13.35
C VAL A 78 -29.94 -3.18 13.24
N ARG A 79 -31.19 -3.63 13.47
CA ARG A 79 -32.40 -2.81 13.36
C ARG A 79 -33.58 -3.42 14.13
N LEU A 80 -34.64 -2.66 14.28
CA LEU A 80 -35.92 -3.18 14.75
C LEU A 80 -36.72 -3.83 13.60
N PRO A 81 -37.65 -4.75 13.88
CA PRO A 81 -38.63 -5.19 12.91
C PRO A 81 -39.56 -4.04 12.48
N THR A 82 -40.00 -4.04 11.25
CA THR A 82 -40.98 -3.08 10.74
C THR A 82 -42.41 -3.48 11.10
N PRO A 83 -43.33 -2.49 11.23
CA PRO A 83 -43.13 -1.06 11.16
C PRO A 83 -42.61 -0.48 12.49
N TRP A 84 -41.64 0.45 12.45
CA TRP A 84 -41.37 1.30 13.62
C TRP A 84 -41.81 2.73 13.34
N TRP A 85 -42.40 3.40 14.31
CA TRP A 85 -42.98 4.73 14.16
C TRP A 85 -42.37 5.80 15.09
N MET A 86 -41.49 5.37 15.95
CA MET A 86 -40.69 6.21 16.83
C MET A 86 -39.21 5.89 16.65
N GLY A 87 -38.41 6.91 16.40
CA GLY A 87 -36.96 6.77 16.24
C GLY A 87 -36.45 7.17 14.86
N TRP A 88 -35.15 7.30 14.75
CA TRP A 88 -34.45 7.52 13.50
C TRP A 88 -34.04 6.16 12.88
N PRO A 89 -34.12 6.04 11.56
CA PRO A 89 -34.30 7.08 10.52
C PRO A 89 -35.74 7.53 10.28
N GLY A 90 -36.73 6.98 11.02
CA GLY A 90 -38.13 7.39 10.94
C GLY A 90 -39.01 6.41 10.15
N ALA A 91 -40.35 6.52 10.36
CA ALA A 91 -41.33 5.58 9.83
C ALA A 91 -41.38 5.51 8.29
N ALA A 92 -40.99 6.57 7.60
CA ALA A 92 -40.97 6.64 6.14
C ALA A 92 -39.68 6.05 5.51
N TYR A 93 -38.71 5.63 6.30
CA TYR A 93 -37.47 5.05 5.80
C TYR A 93 -37.71 3.64 5.27
N PRO A 94 -37.48 3.37 3.97
CA PRO A 94 -37.77 2.08 3.36
C PRO A 94 -36.66 1.05 3.67
N VAL A 95 -36.56 0.61 4.93
CA VAL A 95 -35.42 -0.14 5.45
C VAL A 95 -35.12 -1.42 4.69
N GLU A 96 -36.14 -2.22 4.32
CA GLU A 96 -35.95 -3.47 3.59
C GLU A 96 -35.42 -3.23 2.17
N GLN A 97 -35.85 -2.14 1.53
CA GLN A 97 -35.31 -1.73 0.24
C GLN A 97 -33.85 -1.30 0.39
N ARG A 98 -33.56 -0.49 1.39
CA ARG A 98 -32.17 -0.04 1.66
C ARG A 98 -31.23 -1.17 2.01
N GLU A 99 -31.68 -2.17 2.77
CA GLU A 99 -30.89 -3.39 3.04
C GLU A 99 -30.56 -4.17 1.75
N ARG A 100 -31.52 -4.31 0.83
CA ARG A 100 -31.26 -4.95 -0.47
C ARG A 100 -30.26 -4.16 -1.32
N GLU A 101 -30.42 -2.84 -1.39
CA GLU A 101 -29.51 -1.95 -2.11
C GLU A 101 -28.10 -1.99 -1.55
N LEU A 102 -27.96 -1.87 -0.21
CA LEU A 102 -26.69 -1.95 0.48
C LEU A 102 -26.05 -3.32 0.31
N SER A 103 -26.82 -4.41 0.45
CA SER A 103 -26.31 -5.77 0.27
C SER A 103 -25.77 -5.98 -1.14
N THR A 104 -26.44 -5.45 -2.16
CA THR A 104 -25.99 -5.53 -3.56
C THR A 104 -24.70 -4.73 -3.76
N SER A 105 -24.65 -3.50 -3.26
CA SER A 105 -23.48 -2.61 -3.35
C SER A 105 -22.27 -3.18 -2.60
N LEU A 106 -22.49 -3.72 -1.40
CA LEU A 106 -21.45 -4.33 -0.58
C LEU A 106 -20.86 -5.58 -1.22
N ARG A 107 -21.70 -6.45 -1.83
CA ARG A 107 -21.22 -7.64 -2.57
C ARG A 107 -20.37 -7.25 -3.78
N SER A 108 -20.79 -6.23 -4.55
CA SER A 108 -20.00 -5.71 -5.67
C SER A 108 -18.66 -5.14 -5.20
N MET A 109 -18.69 -4.32 -4.14
CA MET A 109 -17.52 -3.72 -3.55
C MET A 109 -16.54 -4.77 -3.01
N ALA A 110 -17.03 -5.77 -2.28
CA ALA A 110 -16.21 -6.86 -1.74
C ALA A 110 -15.51 -7.65 -2.87
N LYS A 111 -16.21 -7.91 -3.98
CA LYS A 111 -15.64 -8.52 -5.17
C LYS A 111 -14.53 -7.65 -5.79
N ASP A 112 -14.78 -6.34 -5.90
CA ASP A 112 -13.81 -5.39 -6.47
C ASP A 112 -12.57 -5.21 -5.58
N VAL A 113 -12.76 -5.22 -4.26
CA VAL A 113 -11.66 -5.17 -3.27
C VAL A 113 -10.92 -6.50 -3.21
N GLY A 114 -11.60 -7.64 -3.42
CA GLY A 114 -11.01 -8.97 -3.33
C GLY A 114 -11.09 -9.57 -1.93
N VAL A 115 -12.22 -9.37 -1.23
CA VAL A 115 -12.55 -10.03 0.05
C VAL A 115 -13.80 -10.90 -0.11
N ASP A 116 -13.95 -11.92 0.71
CA ASP A 116 -15.13 -12.80 0.74
C ASP A 116 -16.11 -12.24 1.79
N LEU A 117 -17.24 -11.69 1.31
CA LEU A 117 -18.26 -11.08 2.15
C LEU A 117 -19.45 -12.03 2.35
N LEU A 118 -19.71 -12.39 3.60
CA LEU A 118 -20.85 -13.20 4.03
C LEU A 118 -21.85 -12.31 4.75
N ILE A 119 -23.00 -12.02 4.12
CA ILE A 119 -24.06 -11.21 4.73
C ILE A 119 -25.03 -12.13 5.44
N GLU A 120 -25.19 -11.93 6.75
CA GLU A 120 -26.14 -12.64 7.61
C GLU A 120 -27.56 -12.42 7.07
N PRO A 121 -28.36 -13.50 6.83
CA PRO A 121 -29.69 -13.37 6.25
C PRO A 121 -30.71 -12.77 7.22
N LYS A 122 -30.46 -12.84 8.53
CA LYS A 122 -31.31 -12.29 9.58
C LYS A 122 -30.65 -11.07 10.23
N PHE A 123 -31.42 -10.01 10.41
CA PHE A 123 -30.97 -8.86 11.19
C PHE A 123 -31.01 -9.17 12.70
N ILE A 124 -30.30 -8.39 13.49
CA ILE A 124 -30.28 -8.46 14.94
C ILE A 124 -31.14 -7.31 15.48
N SER A 125 -32.11 -7.65 16.34
CA SER A 125 -33.06 -6.70 16.93
C SER A 125 -33.13 -6.71 18.46
N ASN A 126 -32.55 -7.74 19.09
CA ASN A 126 -32.60 -7.92 20.55
C ASN A 126 -31.35 -8.65 21.08
N ASP A 127 -31.19 -8.64 22.40
CA ASP A 127 -30.03 -9.20 23.10
C ASP A 127 -29.87 -10.71 22.89
N GLY A 128 -30.98 -11.46 22.78
CA GLY A 128 -30.94 -12.91 22.55
C GLY A 128 -30.33 -13.26 21.20
N GLU A 129 -30.75 -12.55 20.16
CA GLU A 129 -30.21 -12.71 18.80
C GLU A 129 -28.73 -12.28 18.74
N ALA A 130 -28.38 -11.17 19.41
CA ALA A 130 -27.01 -10.69 19.48
C ALA A 130 -26.10 -11.70 20.18
N LYS A 131 -26.50 -12.26 21.32
CA LYS A 131 -25.76 -13.30 22.05
C LYS A 131 -25.54 -14.55 21.19
N ALA A 132 -26.61 -15.06 20.57
CA ALA A 132 -26.52 -16.22 19.70
C ALA A 132 -25.58 -15.99 18.51
N TYR A 133 -25.59 -14.80 17.94
CA TYR A 133 -24.68 -14.45 16.85
C TYR A 133 -23.23 -14.33 17.35
N CYS A 134 -22.98 -13.70 18.51
CA CYS A 134 -21.66 -13.64 19.13
C CYS A 134 -21.07 -15.03 19.38
N GLU A 135 -21.87 -16.00 19.86
CA GLU A 135 -21.39 -17.38 20.05
C GLU A 135 -21.01 -18.07 18.73
N ARG A 136 -21.75 -17.85 17.64
CA ARG A 136 -21.38 -18.36 16.30
C ARG A 136 -20.07 -17.72 15.82
N LEU A 137 -19.89 -16.41 16.03
CA LEU A 137 -18.66 -15.71 15.66
C LEU A 137 -17.45 -16.20 16.45
N LYS A 138 -17.61 -16.52 17.73
CA LYS A 138 -16.53 -17.08 18.56
C LYS A 138 -16.15 -18.50 18.10
N ALA A 139 -17.11 -19.31 17.69
CA ALA A 139 -16.87 -20.67 17.20
C ALA A 139 -16.13 -20.68 15.85
N ASN A 140 -16.43 -19.74 14.96
CA ASN A 140 -15.81 -19.58 13.63
C ASN A 140 -15.53 -18.10 13.37
N PRO A 141 -14.42 -17.56 13.92
CA PRO A 141 -14.12 -16.14 13.81
C PRO A 141 -13.73 -15.75 12.37
N PRO A 142 -14.43 -14.76 11.76
CA PRO A 142 -14.00 -14.18 10.50
C PRO A 142 -12.76 -13.28 10.72
N ASP A 143 -12.14 -12.84 9.62
CA ASP A 143 -11.07 -11.85 9.68
C ASP A 143 -11.57 -10.47 10.14
N ALA A 144 -12.85 -10.15 9.85
CA ALA A 144 -13.52 -8.95 10.35
C ALA A 144 -15.06 -9.10 10.34
N LEU A 145 -15.70 -8.22 11.12
CA LEU A 145 -17.14 -8.03 11.18
C LEU A 145 -17.51 -6.66 10.60
N LEU A 146 -18.55 -6.62 9.74
CA LEU A 146 -19.19 -5.39 9.26
C LEU A 146 -20.58 -5.29 9.88
N VAL A 147 -20.77 -4.33 10.78
CA VAL A 147 -22.06 -4.06 11.44
C VAL A 147 -22.72 -2.87 10.75
N ILE A 148 -23.89 -3.08 10.16
CA ILE A 148 -24.69 -2.02 9.54
C ILE A 148 -25.81 -1.66 10.52
N SER A 149 -25.70 -0.49 11.18
CA SER A 149 -26.70 0.00 12.13
C SER A 149 -27.76 0.83 11.43
N HIS A 150 -29.03 0.42 11.52
CA HIS A 150 -30.17 1.13 10.94
C HIS A 150 -31.13 1.70 12.00
N HIS A 151 -30.67 1.82 13.26
CA HIS A 151 -31.52 2.39 14.32
C HIS A 151 -30.72 3.05 15.44
N ILE A 152 -31.13 4.25 15.87
CA ILE A 152 -30.41 5.06 16.87
C ILE A 152 -30.42 4.49 18.28
N TYR A 153 -31.33 3.59 18.63
CA TYR A 153 -31.45 3.04 20.00
C TYR A 153 -30.76 1.68 20.19
N LEU A 154 -30.17 1.08 19.14
CA LEU A 154 -29.64 -0.28 19.21
C LEU A 154 -28.11 -0.34 19.38
N TRP A 155 -27.52 0.75 19.84
CA TRP A 155 -26.05 0.82 20.04
C TRP A 155 -25.55 -0.14 21.12
N GLY A 156 -26.41 -0.57 22.05
CA GLY A 156 -26.11 -1.66 22.98
C GLY A 156 -25.83 -2.98 22.27
N LEU A 157 -26.62 -3.33 21.24
CA LEU A 157 -26.40 -4.53 20.44
C LEU A 157 -25.12 -4.44 19.61
N VAL A 158 -24.83 -3.26 19.01
CA VAL A 158 -23.59 -3.00 18.31
C VAL A 158 -22.38 -3.18 19.26
N LYS A 159 -22.49 -2.69 20.50
CA LYS A 159 -21.46 -2.86 21.53
C LYS A 159 -21.19 -4.33 21.85
N MET A 160 -22.24 -5.16 21.98
CA MET A 160 -22.08 -6.60 22.21
C MET A 160 -21.29 -7.28 21.08
N LEU A 161 -21.53 -6.89 19.83
CA LEU A 161 -20.79 -7.40 18.66
C LEU A 161 -19.33 -6.96 18.68
N VAL A 162 -19.07 -5.70 19.02
CA VAL A 162 -17.70 -5.15 19.17
C VAL A 162 -16.94 -5.88 20.29
N ASP A 163 -17.61 -6.22 21.40
CA ASP A 163 -17.02 -6.89 22.55
C ASP A 163 -16.58 -8.34 22.27
N THR A 164 -16.89 -8.89 21.11
CA THR A 164 -16.30 -10.15 20.65
C THR A 164 -14.78 -10.04 20.44
N GLY A 165 -14.23 -8.84 20.30
CA GLY A 165 -12.81 -8.58 20.04
C GLY A 165 -12.39 -8.81 18.57
N ILE A 166 -13.32 -9.20 17.69
CA ILE A 166 -13.11 -9.28 16.26
C ILE A 166 -12.95 -7.87 15.69
N LYS A 167 -12.05 -7.69 14.70
CA LYS A 167 -11.93 -6.40 14.00
C LYS A 167 -13.29 -6.00 13.43
N THR A 168 -13.81 -4.84 13.84
CA THR A 168 -15.18 -4.46 13.52
C THR A 168 -15.24 -3.16 12.72
N ILE A 169 -15.89 -3.22 11.58
CA ILE A 169 -16.28 -2.06 10.78
C ILE A 169 -17.72 -1.74 11.13
N ILE A 170 -18.00 -0.54 11.63
CA ILE A 170 -19.36 -0.07 11.90
C ILE A 170 -19.73 0.90 10.79
N TYR A 171 -20.79 0.60 10.06
CA TYR A 171 -21.39 1.52 9.11
C TYR A 171 -22.76 1.99 9.62
N ALA A 172 -22.89 3.28 9.80
CA ALA A 172 -24.15 3.94 10.15
C ALA A 172 -24.52 4.94 9.06
N PRO A 173 -25.56 4.70 8.27
CA PRO A 173 -26.04 5.70 7.30
C PRO A 173 -26.32 7.05 8.00
N VAL A 174 -26.06 8.17 7.30
CA VAL A 174 -26.40 9.49 7.83
C VAL A 174 -27.87 9.55 8.21
N GLY A 175 -28.14 10.08 9.40
CA GLY A 175 -29.48 10.11 10.00
C GLY A 175 -29.77 8.98 10.98
N VAL A 176 -28.88 7.98 11.08
CA VAL A 176 -29.00 6.87 12.03
C VAL A 176 -28.07 7.05 13.23
N ALA A 177 -26.99 7.79 13.08
CA ALA A 177 -25.98 8.01 14.09
C ALA A 177 -25.87 9.48 14.47
N PHE A 178 -25.71 9.73 15.76
CA PHE A 178 -25.35 11.02 16.32
C PHE A 178 -23.91 11.00 16.84
N ILE A 179 -23.43 12.15 17.33
CA ILE A 179 -22.07 12.34 17.84
C ILE A 179 -21.73 11.37 18.99
N GLY A 180 -22.70 11.04 19.86
CA GLY A 180 -22.48 10.16 20.99
C GLY A 180 -21.95 8.75 20.61
N PRO A 181 -22.66 7.97 19.79
CA PRO A 181 -22.17 6.69 19.29
C PRO A 181 -20.84 6.82 18.54
N MET A 182 -20.68 7.84 17.70
CA MET A 182 -19.42 8.09 17.01
C MET A 182 -18.26 8.24 18.02
N HIS A 183 -18.43 9.07 19.04
CA HIS A 183 -17.41 9.27 20.07
C HIS A 183 -17.09 7.97 20.82
N THR A 184 -18.12 7.17 21.13
CA THR A 184 -17.95 5.89 21.84
C THR A 184 -17.13 4.88 21.05
N PHE A 185 -17.36 4.74 19.74
CA PHE A 185 -16.79 3.67 18.95
C PHE A 185 -15.52 4.08 18.16
N SER A 186 -15.37 5.36 17.80
CA SER A 186 -14.27 5.81 16.93
C SER A 186 -12.89 5.73 17.59
N THR A 187 -12.81 5.66 18.92
CA THR A 187 -11.55 5.57 19.67
C THR A 187 -11.18 4.14 20.10
N LEU A 188 -12.09 3.18 19.88
CA LEU A 188 -11.84 1.79 20.29
C LEU A 188 -10.79 1.13 19.37
N PRO A 189 -9.83 0.38 19.92
CA PRO A 189 -8.92 -0.41 19.13
C PRO A 189 -9.68 -1.51 18.36
N LYS A 190 -9.22 -1.81 17.17
CA LYS A 190 -9.83 -2.80 16.25
C LYS A 190 -11.24 -2.43 15.75
N VAL A 191 -11.68 -1.19 15.95
CA VAL A 191 -12.98 -0.70 15.48
C VAL A 191 -12.76 0.46 14.53
N TRP A 192 -13.38 0.41 13.35
CA TRP A 192 -13.44 1.53 12.41
C TRP A 192 -14.88 1.97 12.21
N TYR A 193 -15.17 3.22 12.61
CA TYR A 193 -16.50 3.79 12.56
C TYR A 193 -16.70 4.65 11.31
N VAL A 194 -17.75 4.37 10.55
CA VAL A 194 -18.12 5.09 9.35
C VAL A 194 -19.56 5.59 9.47
N SER A 195 -19.76 6.90 9.44
CA SER A 195 -21.08 7.52 9.24
C SER A 195 -21.03 8.32 7.93
N SER A 196 -21.77 7.88 6.91
CA SER A 196 -21.70 8.47 5.58
C SER A 196 -22.98 8.22 4.79
N VAL A 197 -23.18 9.04 3.74
CA VAL A 197 -24.21 8.82 2.71
C VAL A 197 -23.76 7.77 1.69
N ASP A 198 -22.46 7.49 1.61
CA ASP A 198 -21.84 6.53 0.70
C ASP A 198 -21.06 5.43 1.44
N LEU A 199 -20.48 4.51 0.70
CA LEU A 199 -19.75 3.36 1.22
C LEU A 199 -18.22 3.50 1.07
N GLU A 200 -17.67 4.66 0.71
CA GLU A 200 -16.22 4.79 0.49
C GLU A 200 -15.41 4.51 1.77
N GLY A 201 -15.89 4.95 2.94
CA GLY A 201 -15.26 4.60 4.22
C GLY A 201 -15.27 3.10 4.53
N VAL A 202 -16.32 2.38 4.11
CA VAL A 202 -16.40 0.91 4.21
C VAL A 202 -15.42 0.26 3.25
N ARG A 203 -15.31 0.77 2.01
CA ARG A 203 -14.34 0.29 1.03
C ARG A 203 -12.91 0.39 1.55
N GLN A 204 -12.54 1.52 2.15
CA GLN A 204 -11.23 1.73 2.77
C GLN A 204 -10.97 0.71 3.89
N ALA A 205 -11.97 0.45 4.73
CA ALA A 205 -11.85 -0.53 5.79
C ALA A 205 -11.70 -1.98 5.25
N LEU A 206 -12.43 -2.35 4.19
CA LEU A 206 -12.25 -3.65 3.54
C LEU A 206 -10.85 -3.80 2.92
N LEU A 207 -10.28 -2.74 2.32
CA LEU A 207 -8.89 -2.72 1.86
C LEU A 207 -7.91 -2.93 3.02
N ALA A 208 -8.16 -2.29 4.17
CA ALA A 208 -7.34 -2.45 5.37
C ALA A 208 -7.38 -3.91 5.89
N ILE A 209 -8.55 -4.54 5.92
CA ILE A 209 -8.70 -5.95 6.30
C ILE A 209 -7.98 -6.87 5.31
N LYS A 210 -8.15 -6.67 4.00
CA LYS A 210 -7.40 -7.39 2.94
C LYS A 210 -5.90 -7.29 3.15
N ALA A 211 -5.39 -6.07 3.36
CA ALA A 211 -3.97 -5.83 3.55
C ALA A 211 -3.42 -6.56 4.78
N GLY A 212 -4.12 -6.54 5.90
CA GLY A 212 -3.73 -7.27 7.10
C GLY A 212 -3.73 -8.79 6.90
N LYS A 213 -4.70 -9.33 6.15
CA LYS A 213 -4.70 -10.75 5.77
C LYS A 213 -3.48 -11.10 4.92
N LEU A 214 -3.17 -10.30 3.91
CA LEU A 214 -2.00 -10.51 3.05
C LEU A 214 -0.70 -10.41 3.86
N MET A 215 -0.55 -9.41 4.74
CA MET A 215 0.61 -9.30 5.62
C MET A 215 0.81 -10.58 6.45
N SER A 216 -0.25 -11.11 7.05
CA SER A 216 -0.18 -12.30 7.92
C SER A 216 0.13 -13.61 7.17
N GLN A 217 -0.07 -13.64 5.86
CA GLN A 217 0.20 -14.78 4.98
C GLN A 217 1.51 -14.64 4.20
N SER A 218 2.24 -13.55 4.43
CA SER A 218 3.43 -13.23 3.65
C SER A 218 4.71 -13.64 4.35
N ARG A 219 5.75 -13.89 3.54
CA ARG A 219 7.09 -14.21 3.98
C ARG A 219 8.09 -13.20 3.44
N LEU A 220 8.98 -12.71 4.31
CA LEU A 220 10.08 -11.82 4.00
C LEU A 220 11.40 -12.56 4.19
N ALA A 221 12.16 -12.75 3.12
CA ALA A 221 13.53 -13.28 3.18
C ALA A 221 14.52 -12.15 3.44
N ILE A 222 15.32 -12.23 4.51
CA ILE A 222 16.38 -11.26 4.81
C ILE A 222 17.74 -11.93 4.58
N ILE A 223 18.43 -11.50 3.55
CA ILE A 223 19.78 -11.96 3.20
C ILE A 223 20.77 -11.23 4.10
N HIS A 224 21.16 -11.87 5.21
CA HIS A 224 22.08 -11.31 6.21
C HIS A 224 22.71 -12.42 7.06
N GLY A 225 23.98 -12.23 7.44
CA GLY A 225 24.68 -13.16 8.31
C GLY A 225 24.99 -14.51 7.65
N ASP A 226 25.19 -15.54 8.49
CA ASP A 226 25.66 -16.88 8.10
C ASP A 226 24.70 -18.02 8.47
N LYS A 227 23.60 -17.75 9.17
CA LYS A 227 22.66 -18.74 9.70
C LYS A 227 21.25 -18.54 9.20
N GLU A 228 20.54 -19.63 9.00
CA GLU A 228 19.11 -19.63 8.79
C GLU A 228 18.36 -19.55 10.12
N ALA A 229 17.31 -18.75 10.13
CA ALA A 229 16.37 -18.64 11.24
C ALA A 229 15.02 -18.12 10.71
N SER A 230 13.94 -18.41 11.41
CA SER A 230 12.65 -17.80 11.09
C SER A 230 11.91 -17.38 12.34
N ALA A 231 11.12 -16.31 12.21
CA ALA A 231 10.23 -15.82 13.27
C ALA A 231 9.04 -15.06 12.65
N LYS A 232 7.89 -15.11 13.31
CA LYS A 232 6.75 -14.29 12.94
C LYS A 232 6.86 -12.91 13.58
N VAL A 233 6.58 -11.88 12.78
CA VAL A 233 6.48 -10.50 13.28
C VAL A 233 5.17 -10.35 14.03
N GLU A 234 5.28 -9.97 15.29
CA GLU A 234 4.11 -9.71 16.14
C GLU A 234 3.15 -8.70 15.50
N LEU A 235 1.85 -8.83 15.74
CA LEU A 235 0.74 -8.05 15.17
C LEU A 235 0.57 -8.16 13.65
N LEU A 236 1.66 -8.23 12.87
CA LEU A 236 1.58 -8.34 11.41
C LEU A 236 1.38 -9.79 10.95
N GLY A 237 1.89 -10.75 11.72
CA GLY A 237 1.86 -12.18 11.38
C GLY A 237 2.79 -12.58 10.23
N THR A 238 3.48 -11.64 9.60
CA THR A 238 4.46 -11.89 8.53
C THR A 238 5.59 -12.76 9.04
N GLU A 239 5.93 -13.83 8.32
CA GLU A 239 7.09 -14.66 8.62
C GLU A 239 8.36 -14.00 8.05
N VAL A 240 9.36 -13.82 8.89
CA VAL A 240 10.70 -13.35 8.48
C VAL A 240 11.64 -14.53 8.50
N VAL A 241 12.32 -14.77 7.38
CA VAL A 241 13.32 -15.85 7.23
C VAL A 241 14.68 -15.22 6.99
N MET A 242 15.65 -15.55 7.84
CA MET A 242 17.06 -15.17 7.64
C MET A 242 17.70 -16.12 6.63
N VAL A 243 18.30 -15.55 5.60
CA VAL A 243 18.97 -16.28 4.52
C VAL A 243 20.48 -15.99 4.59
N PRO A 244 21.35 -17.01 4.70
CA PRO A 244 22.79 -16.80 4.72
C PRO A 244 23.28 -16.03 3.48
N VAL A 245 24.14 -15.05 3.67
CA VAL A 245 24.74 -14.26 2.59
C VAL A 245 25.41 -15.16 1.55
N LYS A 246 26.10 -16.21 1.99
CA LYS A 246 26.74 -17.21 1.12
C LYS A 246 25.77 -17.81 0.11
N ARG A 247 24.53 -18.11 0.54
CA ARG A 247 23.48 -18.66 -0.35
C ARG A 247 23.15 -17.72 -1.50
N TYR A 248 23.02 -16.44 -1.23
CA TYR A 248 22.77 -15.45 -2.27
C TYR A 248 23.95 -15.30 -3.25
N VAL A 249 25.18 -15.28 -2.74
CA VAL A 249 26.40 -15.22 -3.57
C VAL A 249 26.48 -16.46 -4.50
N GLU A 250 26.15 -17.64 -3.99
CA GLU A 250 26.08 -18.88 -4.77
C GLU A 250 25.04 -18.77 -5.89
N GLU A 251 23.84 -18.26 -5.61
CA GLU A 251 22.80 -18.06 -6.62
C GLU A 251 23.25 -17.03 -7.68
N TYR A 252 23.88 -15.93 -7.29
CA TYR A 252 24.42 -14.96 -8.22
C TYR A 252 25.47 -15.58 -9.17
N ASN A 253 26.35 -16.40 -8.64
CA ASN A 253 27.41 -17.06 -9.43
C ASN A 253 26.88 -18.10 -10.43
N LYS A 254 25.70 -18.68 -10.18
CA LYS A 254 25.03 -19.60 -11.12
C LYS A 254 24.43 -18.87 -12.33
N VAL A 255 24.13 -17.57 -12.21
CA VAL A 255 23.51 -16.80 -13.29
C VAL A 255 24.57 -16.41 -14.32
N SER A 256 24.54 -17.02 -15.50
CA SER A 256 25.46 -16.69 -16.59
C SER A 256 25.22 -15.27 -17.13
N PRO A 257 26.26 -14.48 -17.42
CA PRO A 257 26.12 -13.21 -18.12
C PRO A 257 25.59 -13.38 -19.56
N ASP A 258 25.72 -14.59 -20.14
CA ASP A 258 25.25 -14.94 -21.46
C ASP A 258 23.84 -15.52 -21.51
N ASP A 259 23.17 -15.68 -20.35
CA ASP A 259 21.76 -16.07 -20.30
C ASP A 259 20.90 -15.07 -21.10
N ALA A 260 20.10 -15.60 -22.00
CA ALA A 260 19.26 -14.78 -22.90
C ALA A 260 18.29 -13.87 -22.12
N ARG A 261 17.79 -14.33 -20.96
CA ARG A 261 16.90 -13.54 -20.07
C ARG A 261 17.65 -12.37 -19.44
N VAL A 262 18.89 -12.58 -19.01
CA VAL A 262 19.77 -11.52 -18.45
C VAL A 262 20.04 -10.47 -19.52
N ARG A 263 20.42 -10.90 -20.74
CA ARG A 263 20.66 -10.01 -21.88
C ARG A 263 19.41 -9.23 -22.29
N ALA A 264 18.24 -9.88 -22.28
CA ALA A 264 16.96 -9.24 -22.59
C ALA A 264 16.62 -8.15 -21.56
N LEU A 265 16.75 -8.43 -20.24
CA LEU A 265 16.50 -7.48 -19.17
C LEU A 265 17.45 -6.28 -19.25
N ALA A 266 18.75 -6.51 -19.39
CA ALA A 266 19.76 -5.47 -19.55
C ALA A 266 19.45 -4.57 -20.77
N SER A 267 19.12 -5.17 -21.92
CA SER A 267 18.76 -4.44 -23.13
C SER A 267 17.47 -3.62 -22.97
N ALA A 268 16.47 -4.14 -22.24
CA ALA A 268 15.24 -3.41 -21.94
C ALA A 268 15.52 -2.13 -21.15
N TYR A 269 16.29 -2.21 -20.06
CA TYR A 269 16.66 -1.03 -19.28
C TYR A 269 17.49 -0.01 -20.07
N LYS A 270 18.42 -0.47 -20.91
CA LYS A 270 19.18 0.41 -21.81
C LYS A 270 18.26 1.20 -22.76
N ARG A 271 17.26 0.54 -23.35
CA ARG A 271 16.32 1.19 -24.27
C ARG A 271 15.36 2.14 -23.58
N MET A 272 14.93 1.83 -22.36
CA MET A 272 13.96 2.64 -21.61
C MET A 272 14.59 3.85 -20.92
N ALA A 273 15.87 3.80 -20.59
CA ALA A 273 16.58 4.88 -19.92
C ALA A 273 16.66 6.14 -20.77
N ARG A 274 16.39 7.31 -20.19
CA ARG A 274 16.61 8.60 -20.86
C ARG A 274 18.08 8.84 -21.18
N LYS A 275 18.96 8.35 -20.30
CA LYS A 275 20.41 8.51 -20.43
C LYS A 275 21.11 7.41 -19.63
N ILE A 276 22.29 7.02 -20.06
CA ILE A 276 23.24 6.19 -19.32
C ILE A 276 24.48 7.09 -19.11
N VAL A 277 24.92 7.24 -17.86
CA VAL A 277 25.99 8.21 -17.55
C VAL A 277 27.31 7.51 -17.26
N GLU A 278 27.40 6.78 -16.15
CA GLU A 278 28.65 6.10 -15.77
C GLU A 278 28.69 4.61 -16.16
N PRO A 279 27.57 3.83 -16.05
CA PRO A 279 27.62 2.38 -16.26
C PRO A 279 28.01 2.00 -17.68
N LYS A 280 28.85 0.96 -17.78
CA LYS A 280 29.18 0.27 -19.05
C LYS A 280 28.17 -0.84 -19.29
N ASP A 281 28.18 -1.40 -20.50
CA ASP A 281 27.30 -2.52 -20.89
C ASP A 281 27.45 -3.72 -19.97
N GLU A 282 28.67 -4.05 -19.57
CA GLU A 282 28.95 -5.13 -18.63
C GLU A 282 28.33 -4.87 -17.24
N ASP A 283 28.38 -3.64 -16.74
CA ASP A 283 27.77 -3.27 -15.45
C ASP A 283 26.24 -3.52 -15.49
N ILE A 284 25.58 -3.17 -16.61
CA ILE A 284 24.13 -3.35 -16.77
C ILE A 284 23.77 -4.84 -16.86
N VAL A 285 24.57 -5.65 -17.55
CA VAL A 285 24.40 -7.11 -17.59
C VAL A 285 24.58 -7.72 -16.20
N ASN A 286 25.63 -7.33 -15.48
CA ASN A 286 25.89 -7.84 -14.13
C ASN A 286 24.82 -7.39 -13.13
N ALA A 287 24.28 -6.18 -13.26
CA ALA A 287 23.12 -5.72 -12.48
C ALA A 287 21.85 -6.54 -12.80
N ALA A 288 21.60 -6.90 -14.07
CA ALA A 288 20.50 -7.78 -14.43
C ALA A 288 20.66 -9.20 -13.85
N ARG A 289 21.88 -9.72 -13.72
CA ARG A 289 22.14 -11.01 -13.04
C ARG A 289 21.68 -11.01 -11.59
N THR A 290 21.84 -9.88 -10.86
CA THR A 290 21.40 -9.78 -9.46
C THR A 290 19.89 -9.94 -9.33
N TYR A 291 19.10 -9.54 -10.32
CA TYR A 291 17.65 -9.77 -10.33
C TYR A 291 17.33 -11.27 -10.33
N PHE A 292 17.93 -12.05 -11.22
CA PHE A 292 17.67 -13.50 -11.30
C PHE A 292 18.16 -14.24 -10.04
N ALA A 293 19.26 -13.80 -9.43
CA ALA A 293 19.72 -14.34 -8.15
C ALA A 293 18.70 -14.08 -7.03
N HIS A 294 18.13 -12.87 -6.93
CA HIS A 294 17.09 -12.60 -5.95
C HIS A 294 15.79 -13.36 -6.24
N ARG A 295 15.42 -13.56 -7.52
CA ARG A 295 14.27 -14.38 -7.88
C ARG A 295 14.47 -15.84 -7.42
N SER A 296 15.67 -16.40 -7.58
CA SER A 296 15.99 -17.74 -7.06
C SER A 296 15.84 -17.82 -5.54
N ILE A 297 16.23 -16.79 -4.81
CA ILE A 297 16.01 -16.74 -3.35
C ILE A 297 14.52 -16.64 -3.01
N LEU A 298 13.77 -15.77 -3.68
CA LEU A 298 12.31 -15.64 -3.47
C LEU A 298 11.59 -16.97 -3.70
N GLU A 299 11.97 -17.71 -4.74
CA GLU A 299 11.41 -19.03 -5.06
C GLU A 299 11.83 -20.08 -4.03
N ALA A 300 13.11 -20.15 -3.68
CA ALA A 300 13.65 -21.15 -2.76
C ALA A 300 13.07 -21.05 -1.33
N TYR A 301 12.77 -19.85 -0.90
CA TYR A 301 12.21 -19.58 0.44
C TYR A 301 10.71 -19.31 0.41
N ASP A 302 10.04 -19.48 -0.72
CA ASP A 302 8.61 -19.19 -0.91
C ASP A 302 8.23 -17.79 -0.38
N ALA A 303 9.08 -16.78 -0.70
CA ALA A 303 8.98 -15.44 -0.14
C ALA A 303 8.24 -14.45 -1.07
N ASP A 304 7.58 -13.46 -0.46
CA ASP A 304 6.86 -12.37 -1.13
C ASP A 304 7.70 -11.09 -1.22
N ALA A 305 8.74 -11.03 -0.38
CA ALA A 305 9.65 -9.91 -0.31
C ALA A 305 11.06 -10.38 0.05
N VAL A 306 12.05 -9.58 -0.30
CA VAL A 306 13.44 -9.80 0.05
C VAL A 306 14.07 -8.53 0.60
N ALA A 307 14.95 -8.64 1.59
CA ALA A 307 15.84 -7.56 2.02
C ALA A 307 17.28 -8.07 1.97
N THR A 308 18.21 -7.24 1.55
CA THR A 308 19.62 -7.68 1.40
C THR A 308 20.55 -6.71 2.11
N ASP A 309 21.43 -7.24 2.94
CA ASP A 309 22.58 -6.50 3.47
C ASP A 309 23.62 -6.32 2.36
N CYS A 310 23.38 -5.33 1.49
CA CYS A 310 24.11 -5.19 0.24
C CYS A 310 25.44 -4.45 0.37
N LEU A 311 25.60 -3.54 1.34
CA LEU A 311 26.80 -2.71 1.45
C LEU A 311 28.09 -3.52 1.67
N PRO A 312 28.14 -4.51 2.60
CA PRO A 312 29.33 -5.35 2.76
C PRO A 312 29.65 -6.17 1.51
N LEU A 313 28.62 -6.66 0.80
CA LEU A 313 28.78 -7.44 -0.42
C LEU A 313 29.41 -6.63 -1.56
N VAL A 314 28.97 -5.37 -1.69
CA VAL A 314 29.50 -4.42 -2.66
C VAL A 314 30.91 -3.97 -2.29
N ALA A 315 31.16 -3.63 -1.03
CA ALA A 315 32.48 -3.24 -0.53
C ALA A 315 33.53 -4.34 -0.75
N ASN A 316 33.16 -5.60 -0.50
CA ASN A 316 34.01 -6.76 -0.72
C ASN A 316 34.03 -7.26 -2.17
N ARG A 317 33.37 -6.57 -3.10
CA ARG A 317 33.27 -6.91 -4.53
C ARG A 317 32.80 -8.35 -4.81
N GLN A 318 31.98 -8.91 -3.93
CA GLN A 318 31.41 -10.24 -4.08
C GLN A 318 30.29 -10.29 -5.10
N VAL A 319 29.44 -9.25 -5.10
CA VAL A 319 28.38 -9.03 -6.08
C VAL A 319 28.28 -7.52 -6.42
N PRO A 320 27.78 -7.15 -7.60
CA PRO A 320 27.50 -5.75 -7.89
C PRO A 320 26.31 -5.24 -7.07
N PRO A 321 26.14 -3.89 -6.93
CA PRO A 321 24.97 -3.30 -6.28
C PRO A 321 23.65 -3.80 -6.89
N PRO A 322 22.70 -4.31 -6.08
CA PRO A 322 21.44 -4.88 -6.59
C PRO A 322 20.36 -3.82 -6.91
N CYS A 323 20.74 -2.56 -7.07
CA CYS A 323 19.78 -1.45 -7.14
C CYS A 323 18.82 -1.55 -8.33
N LEU A 324 19.30 -1.96 -9.54
CA LEU A 324 18.44 -2.22 -10.68
C LEU A 324 17.48 -3.39 -10.41
N ALA A 325 17.98 -4.46 -9.79
CA ALA A 325 17.16 -5.62 -9.45
C ALA A 325 16.02 -5.23 -8.49
N PHE A 326 16.31 -4.42 -7.47
CA PHE A 326 15.30 -3.97 -6.51
C PHE A 326 14.24 -3.08 -7.13
N THR A 327 14.62 -2.20 -8.06
CA THR A 327 13.68 -1.44 -8.87
C THR A 327 12.75 -2.37 -9.64
N HIS A 328 13.31 -3.36 -10.34
CA HIS A 328 12.53 -4.28 -11.16
C HIS A 328 11.60 -5.17 -10.35
N LEU A 329 12.10 -5.75 -9.26
CA LEU A 329 11.30 -6.58 -8.34
C LEU A 329 10.11 -5.80 -7.78
N ARG A 330 10.32 -4.54 -7.35
CA ARG A 330 9.23 -3.71 -6.83
C ARG A 330 8.17 -3.43 -7.89
N ASP A 331 8.57 -3.19 -9.14
CA ASP A 331 7.63 -2.98 -10.25
C ASP A 331 6.84 -4.25 -10.60
N GLU A 332 7.38 -5.44 -10.33
CA GLU A 332 6.71 -6.73 -10.50
C GLU A 332 5.82 -7.13 -9.30
N GLY A 333 5.84 -6.36 -8.20
CA GLY A 333 5.08 -6.66 -6.99
C GLY A 333 5.78 -7.64 -6.03
N PHE A 334 7.10 -7.86 -6.19
CA PHE A 334 7.95 -8.40 -5.14
C PHE A 334 8.65 -7.26 -4.42
N GLN A 335 8.45 -7.12 -3.11
CA GLN A 335 9.09 -6.03 -2.43
C GLN A 335 10.56 -6.34 -2.13
N ALA A 336 11.43 -5.36 -2.36
CA ALA A 336 12.87 -5.52 -2.17
C ALA A 336 13.43 -4.38 -1.33
N GLY A 337 13.94 -4.69 -0.13
CA GLY A 337 14.51 -3.74 0.82
C GLY A 337 16.04 -3.70 0.74
N CYS A 338 16.61 -2.54 0.97
CA CYS A 338 18.05 -2.33 1.05
C CYS A 338 18.54 -2.54 2.48
N GLU A 339 19.84 -2.86 2.63
CA GLU A 339 20.57 -2.82 3.89
C GLU A 339 19.93 -3.68 5.00
N ALA A 340 19.28 -4.78 4.62
CA ALA A 340 18.55 -5.70 5.51
C ALA A 340 17.53 -5.00 6.45
N ASP A 341 17.06 -3.78 6.10
CA ASP A 341 16.08 -3.05 6.90
C ASP A 341 14.70 -3.73 6.84
N ARG A 342 14.44 -4.56 7.87
CA ARG A 342 13.20 -5.30 8.03
C ARG A 342 11.97 -4.39 8.03
N ASP A 343 12.00 -3.33 8.85
CA ASP A 343 10.82 -2.49 9.08
C ASP A 343 10.48 -1.64 7.85
N ALA A 344 11.50 -1.16 7.13
CA ALA A 344 11.28 -0.49 5.85
C ALA A 344 10.75 -1.46 4.78
N THR A 345 11.23 -2.71 4.76
CA THR A 345 10.73 -3.71 3.81
C THR A 345 9.28 -4.12 4.13
N LEU A 346 8.93 -4.30 5.40
CA LEU A 346 7.53 -4.49 5.82
C LEU A 346 6.65 -3.29 5.43
N THR A 347 7.20 -2.08 5.47
CA THR A 347 6.50 -0.85 5.02
C THR A 347 6.27 -0.86 3.50
N LEU A 348 7.24 -1.34 2.71
CA LEU A 348 7.07 -1.56 1.27
C LEU A 348 5.97 -2.58 0.99
N MET A 349 5.92 -3.70 1.74
CA MET A 349 4.86 -4.70 1.62
C MET A 349 3.49 -4.10 1.95
N LEU A 350 3.40 -3.27 3.00
CA LEU A 350 2.16 -2.56 3.34
C LEU A 350 1.74 -1.60 2.22
N SER A 351 2.66 -0.85 1.62
CA SER A 351 2.35 0.04 0.50
C SER A 351 1.75 -0.71 -0.70
N GLN A 352 2.26 -1.90 -1.00
CA GLN A 352 1.71 -2.77 -2.04
C GLN A 352 0.30 -3.27 -1.68
N TYR A 353 0.13 -3.85 -0.49
CA TYR A 353 -1.09 -4.56 -0.13
C TYR A 353 -2.26 -3.62 0.19
N LEU A 354 -1.97 -2.47 0.80
CA LEU A 354 -2.96 -1.49 1.23
C LEU A 354 -3.19 -0.40 0.19
N LEU A 355 -2.10 0.17 -0.34
CA LEU A 355 -2.17 1.33 -1.22
C LEU A 355 -2.15 0.93 -2.72
N GLU A 356 -1.89 -0.35 -3.01
CA GLU A 356 -1.78 -0.91 -4.36
C GLU A 356 -0.74 -0.16 -5.23
N ARG A 357 0.37 0.27 -4.57
CA ARG A 357 1.44 1.06 -5.19
C ARG A 357 2.81 0.58 -4.73
N PRO A 358 3.80 0.55 -5.63
CA PRO A 358 5.17 0.33 -5.21
C PRO A 358 5.69 1.56 -4.43
N GLY A 359 6.37 1.31 -3.32
CA GLY A 359 6.97 2.34 -2.49
C GLY A 359 8.43 2.62 -2.87
N PHE A 360 8.88 3.86 -2.69
CA PHE A 360 10.28 4.26 -2.77
C PHE A 360 10.88 4.31 -1.37
N MET A 361 11.67 3.30 -1.02
CA MET A 361 12.44 3.25 0.21
C MET A 361 13.71 4.11 0.07
N GLY A 362 14.00 4.98 1.05
CA GLY A 362 15.21 5.78 1.05
C GLY A 362 15.49 6.44 2.40
N ASN A 363 16.70 6.99 2.54
CA ASN A 363 17.17 7.70 3.73
C ASN A 363 16.44 9.05 3.85
N PRO A 364 15.95 9.42 5.04
CA PRO A 364 15.39 10.74 5.30
C PRO A 364 16.50 11.77 5.50
N VAL A 365 16.58 12.76 4.61
CA VAL A 365 17.58 13.84 4.69
C VAL A 365 16.83 15.18 4.82
N PRO A 366 16.95 15.89 5.97
CA PRO A 366 16.28 17.16 6.15
C PRO A 366 17.07 18.31 5.49
N ASP A 367 16.40 19.15 4.70
CA ASP A 367 16.89 20.47 4.30
C ASP A 367 16.32 21.53 5.26
N THR A 368 17.13 21.98 6.19
CA THR A 368 16.70 22.90 7.25
C THR A 368 16.52 24.34 6.80
N VAL A 369 16.97 24.69 5.60
CA VAL A 369 16.78 26.03 5.01
C VAL A 369 15.51 26.06 4.18
N ARG A 370 15.34 25.08 3.27
CA ARG A 370 14.16 24.97 2.42
C ARG A 370 12.96 24.35 3.14
N GLN A 371 13.17 23.82 4.35
CA GLN A 371 12.15 23.15 5.15
C GLN A 371 11.48 22.00 4.36
N THR A 372 12.30 21.14 3.76
CA THR A 372 11.86 19.96 3.02
C THR A 372 12.50 18.70 3.56
N LEU A 373 11.81 17.58 3.41
CA LEU A 373 12.32 16.24 3.67
C LEU A 373 12.69 15.60 2.34
N ILE A 374 13.96 15.23 2.19
CA ILE A 374 14.44 14.51 1.01
C ILE A 374 14.41 13.02 1.31
N THR A 375 13.83 12.23 0.41
CA THR A 375 14.00 10.78 0.39
C THR A 375 15.05 10.45 -0.65
N ALA A 376 16.17 9.88 -0.22
CA ALA A 376 17.34 9.63 -1.06
C ALA A 376 17.73 8.16 -1.05
N HIS A 377 17.80 7.49 -2.22
CA HIS A 377 18.35 6.15 -2.37
C HIS A 377 18.75 5.83 -3.84
N CYS A 378 19.44 4.70 -4.02
CA CYS A 378 19.85 4.22 -5.34
C CYS A 378 18.82 3.28 -6.01
N THR A 379 17.70 3.00 -5.34
CA THR A 379 16.62 2.11 -5.80
C THR A 379 15.29 2.86 -5.75
N CYS A 380 14.60 2.95 -6.85
CA CYS A 380 13.26 3.54 -6.89
C CYS A 380 12.43 2.82 -7.95
N PRO A 381 11.18 2.42 -7.66
CA PRO A 381 10.30 1.82 -8.66
C PRO A 381 9.96 2.82 -9.76
N LEU A 382 9.56 2.30 -10.92
CA LEU A 382 9.18 3.12 -12.08
C LEU A 382 7.66 3.34 -12.17
N HIS A 383 6.86 2.39 -11.67
CA HIS A 383 5.39 2.43 -11.71
C HIS A 383 4.79 3.17 -10.50
N LEU A 384 5.20 4.42 -10.27
CA LEU A 384 4.84 5.21 -9.07
C LEU A 384 3.34 5.42 -8.86
N THR A 385 2.53 5.33 -9.90
CA THR A 385 1.08 5.56 -9.88
C THR A 385 0.25 4.28 -9.70
N GLY A 386 0.91 3.13 -9.69
CA GLY A 386 0.28 1.81 -9.51
C GLY A 386 0.88 0.75 -10.41
N PHE A 387 0.89 -0.50 -9.98
CA PHE A 387 1.53 -1.63 -10.66
C PHE A 387 1.01 -1.88 -12.09
N LEU A 388 -0.27 -1.61 -12.33
CA LEU A 388 -0.92 -1.82 -13.64
C LEU A 388 -1.03 -0.51 -14.44
N SER A 389 -0.38 0.56 -13.99
CA SER A 389 -0.33 1.82 -14.71
C SER A 389 0.60 1.70 -15.92
N GLU A 390 0.17 2.23 -17.05
CA GLU A 390 1.05 2.40 -18.22
C GLU A 390 2.09 3.51 -18.03
N GLU A 391 1.84 4.43 -17.08
CA GLU A 391 2.75 5.52 -16.74
C GLU A 391 3.97 4.99 -16.00
N ARG A 392 5.13 5.14 -16.61
CA ARG A 392 6.44 4.89 -15.99
C ARG A 392 7.15 6.21 -15.72
N ALA A 393 7.71 6.35 -14.53
CA ALA A 393 8.56 7.49 -14.22
C ALA A 393 9.81 7.46 -15.10
N PRO A 394 10.22 8.60 -15.67
CA PRO A 394 11.45 8.68 -16.45
C PRO A 394 12.67 8.48 -15.54
N PHE A 395 13.70 7.81 -16.04
CA PHE A 395 14.89 7.50 -15.27
C PHE A 395 16.19 7.59 -16.07
N ILE A 396 17.29 7.71 -15.34
CA ILE A 396 18.66 7.71 -15.86
C ILE A 396 19.40 6.54 -15.18
N LEU A 397 20.17 5.78 -15.93
CA LEU A 397 21.07 4.76 -15.38
C LEU A 397 22.36 5.44 -14.93
N ARG A 398 22.69 5.25 -13.66
CA ARG A 398 23.85 5.80 -12.97
C ARG A 398 24.66 4.68 -12.33
N SER A 399 25.89 4.95 -11.90
CA SER A 399 26.62 4.07 -10.99
C SER A 399 26.05 4.18 -9.56
N HIS A 400 26.27 3.18 -8.71
CA HIS A 400 25.96 3.25 -7.27
C HIS A 400 26.70 4.44 -6.62
N ALA A 401 26.02 5.25 -5.82
CA ALA A 401 26.55 6.52 -5.36
C ALA A 401 27.82 6.38 -4.51
N GLU A 402 27.86 5.41 -3.61
CA GLU A 402 28.97 5.24 -2.66
C GLU A 402 30.15 4.48 -3.25
N SER A 403 29.91 3.47 -4.08
CA SER A 403 30.97 2.64 -4.66
C SER A 403 31.44 3.07 -6.05
N ASN A 404 30.68 3.92 -6.72
CA ASN A 404 30.83 4.29 -8.12
C ASN A 404 30.94 3.09 -9.09
N THR A 405 30.30 1.95 -8.76
CA THR A 405 30.27 0.73 -9.53
C THR A 405 28.84 0.29 -9.84
N GLY A 406 28.65 -0.68 -10.73
CA GLY A 406 27.35 -1.28 -11.06
C GLY A 406 26.32 -0.29 -11.56
N VAL A 407 25.04 -0.58 -11.29
CA VAL A 407 23.92 0.23 -11.80
C VAL A 407 22.97 0.64 -10.68
N ALA A 408 22.75 1.95 -10.57
CA ALA A 408 21.76 2.60 -9.73
C ALA A 408 20.72 3.32 -10.59
N MET A 409 19.56 3.57 -10.00
CA MET A 409 18.46 4.25 -10.66
C MET A 409 18.37 5.70 -10.18
N GLN A 410 18.39 6.65 -11.12
CA GLN A 410 17.98 8.04 -10.87
C GLN A 410 16.59 8.23 -11.48
N VAL A 411 15.56 8.04 -10.69
CA VAL A 411 14.17 8.14 -11.11
C VAL A 411 13.65 9.55 -10.83
N LEU A 412 13.02 10.16 -11.84
CA LEU A 412 12.55 11.54 -11.77
C LEU A 412 11.06 11.56 -11.41
N TRP A 413 10.74 12.08 -10.24
CA TRP A 413 9.38 12.25 -9.76
C TRP A 413 8.74 13.52 -10.34
N LYS A 414 7.47 13.45 -10.66
CA LYS A 414 6.71 14.61 -11.13
C LYS A 414 6.47 15.58 -9.97
N THR A 415 7.03 16.80 -10.07
CA THR A 415 6.83 17.86 -9.08
C THR A 415 5.40 18.37 -9.04
N GLY A 416 5.01 19.04 -7.95
CA GLY A 416 3.67 19.53 -7.71
C GLY A 416 2.63 18.44 -7.40
N LYS A 417 3.07 17.19 -7.21
CA LYS A 417 2.18 16.08 -6.93
C LYS A 417 2.27 15.64 -5.47
N ARG A 418 1.14 15.17 -4.95
CA ARG A 418 1.03 14.67 -3.57
C ARG A 418 1.80 13.37 -3.38
N ALA A 419 2.36 13.22 -2.20
CA ALA A 419 3.05 12.01 -1.76
C ALA A 419 2.84 11.80 -0.26
N THR A 420 2.89 10.54 0.15
CA THR A 420 2.83 10.12 1.55
C THR A 420 4.16 9.50 1.94
N VAL A 421 4.73 9.97 3.03
CA VAL A 421 5.87 9.36 3.72
C VAL A 421 5.31 8.43 4.78
N LEU A 422 5.81 7.20 4.87
CA LEU A 422 5.38 6.26 5.89
C LEU A 422 6.52 5.32 6.32
N ARG A 423 6.41 4.76 7.55
CA ARG A 423 7.33 3.75 8.06
C ARG A 423 6.75 3.01 9.27
N PHE A 424 6.96 1.71 9.33
CA PHE A 424 6.86 0.97 10.59
C PHE A 424 8.04 1.30 11.51
N LEU A 425 7.75 1.57 12.78
CA LEU A 425 8.71 1.73 13.87
C LEU A 425 8.54 0.54 14.81
N GLY A 426 9.07 -0.61 14.42
CA GLY A 426 8.66 -1.90 14.96
C GLY A 426 7.22 -2.26 14.55
N PRO A 427 6.71 -3.45 14.92
CA PRO A 427 5.43 -3.94 14.40
C PRO A 427 4.21 -3.23 14.98
N SER A 428 4.36 -2.53 16.11
CA SER A 428 3.27 -1.90 16.85
C SER A 428 3.05 -0.42 16.56
N ASN A 429 3.90 0.20 15.74
CA ASN A 429 3.80 1.63 15.44
C ASN A 429 3.94 1.87 13.94
N LEU A 430 3.00 2.62 13.37
CA LEU A 430 3.04 3.08 11.98
C LEU A 430 3.06 4.60 11.96
N MET A 431 4.16 5.15 11.46
CA MET A 431 4.34 6.59 11.29
C MET A 431 4.02 6.96 9.85
N PHE A 432 3.33 8.08 9.64
CA PHE A 432 3.06 8.61 8.31
C PHE A 432 2.74 10.11 8.33
N GLY A 433 2.88 10.73 7.15
CA GLY A 433 2.52 12.13 6.89
C GLY A 433 2.50 12.41 5.41
N GLU A 434 1.86 13.50 5.02
CA GLU A 434 1.64 13.88 3.63
C GLU A 434 2.40 15.15 3.27
N GLY A 435 2.61 15.32 1.97
CA GLY A 435 3.26 16.51 1.45
C GLY A 435 3.23 16.57 -0.08
N THR A 436 3.89 17.57 -0.61
CA THR A 436 4.01 17.80 -2.05
C THR A 436 5.45 17.62 -2.51
N VAL A 437 5.67 16.86 -3.57
CA VAL A 437 6.98 16.73 -4.23
C VAL A 437 7.34 18.08 -4.85
N VAL A 438 8.46 18.64 -4.45
CA VAL A 438 8.87 19.98 -4.90
C VAL A 438 10.07 19.95 -5.84
N GLU A 439 10.98 18.98 -5.69
CA GLU A 439 12.21 18.94 -6.47
C GLU A 439 12.78 17.51 -6.59
N ASN A 440 13.50 17.25 -7.68
CA ASN A 440 14.44 16.13 -7.79
C ASN A 440 15.85 16.72 -7.76
N LEU A 441 16.65 16.33 -6.76
CA LEU A 441 18.01 16.83 -6.61
C LEU A 441 18.99 16.05 -7.47
N ASP A 442 19.90 16.75 -8.13
CA ASP A 442 20.97 16.14 -8.93
C ASP A 442 22.17 15.74 -8.05
N THR A 443 22.61 14.52 -8.14
CA THR A 443 23.74 13.99 -7.38
C THR A 443 24.75 13.29 -8.30
N PRO A 444 25.99 13.78 -8.50
CA PRO A 444 26.49 15.10 -8.10
C PRO A 444 25.83 16.23 -8.91
N PRO A 445 25.97 17.53 -8.55
CA PRO A 445 27.00 18.05 -7.62
C PRO A 445 26.62 17.96 -6.13
N TRP A 446 25.31 17.72 -5.81
CA TRP A 446 24.89 17.56 -4.41
C TRP A 446 25.29 16.18 -3.88
N GLY A 447 25.49 16.06 -2.59
CA GLY A 447 25.70 14.76 -1.94
C GLY A 447 24.43 13.92 -1.88
N GLY A 448 24.57 12.60 -1.68
CA GLY A 448 23.46 11.67 -1.52
C GLY A 448 23.29 10.68 -2.67
N CYS A 449 22.25 9.87 -2.56
CA CYS A 449 21.96 8.81 -3.51
C CYS A 449 21.34 9.32 -4.81
N ARG A 450 21.35 8.47 -5.85
CA ARG A 450 21.00 8.85 -7.24
C ARG A 450 19.55 9.31 -7.41
N THR A 451 18.60 8.68 -6.77
CA THR A 451 17.23 9.22 -6.65
C THR A 451 17.13 10.00 -5.35
N SER A 452 16.97 11.32 -5.42
CA SER A 452 16.82 12.22 -4.29
C SER A 452 15.62 13.13 -4.54
N VAL A 453 14.53 12.91 -3.79
CA VAL A 453 13.23 13.57 -3.99
C VAL A 453 12.90 14.42 -2.77
N ALA A 454 12.79 15.73 -2.96
CA ALA A 454 12.41 16.66 -1.92
C ALA A 454 10.88 16.79 -1.83
N VAL A 455 10.36 16.68 -0.62
CA VAL A 455 8.94 16.80 -0.28
C VAL A 455 8.75 17.91 0.73
N LYS A 456 7.85 18.83 0.43
CA LYS A 456 7.35 19.82 1.40
C LYS A 456 6.20 19.15 2.16
N LEU A 457 6.44 18.84 3.44
CA LEU A 457 5.44 18.21 4.30
C LEU A 457 4.40 19.23 4.76
N ASP A 458 3.12 18.81 4.87
CA ASP A 458 2.00 19.70 5.20
C ASP A 458 2.06 20.19 6.66
N ASP A 459 2.21 19.27 7.60
CA ASP A 459 2.10 19.54 9.03
C ASP A 459 3.47 19.75 9.71
N VAL A 460 4.52 19.98 8.93
CA VAL A 460 5.88 20.15 9.43
C VAL A 460 6.40 21.55 9.11
N SER A 461 6.36 22.43 10.11
CA SER A 461 6.90 23.79 10.01
C SER A 461 8.42 23.84 10.24
N ASP A 462 9.00 22.85 10.91
CA ASP A 462 10.41 22.76 11.22
C ASP A 462 10.90 21.31 11.09
N VAL A 463 11.63 21.02 10.01
CA VAL A 463 12.16 19.68 9.71
C VAL A 463 13.17 19.16 10.74
N ARG A 464 13.73 20.02 11.59
CA ARG A 464 14.61 19.61 12.70
C ARG A 464 13.87 18.82 13.78
N LYS A 465 12.52 18.91 13.79
CA LYS A 465 11.65 18.18 14.72
C LYS A 465 11.20 16.83 14.17
N LEU A 466 11.63 16.43 12.99
CA LEU A 466 11.31 15.13 12.43
C LEU A 466 11.95 14.01 13.24
N ARG A 467 11.26 12.86 13.31
CA ARG A 467 11.82 11.66 13.91
C ARG A 467 12.97 11.13 13.09
N GLY A 468 14.05 10.71 13.78
CA GLY A 468 15.18 10.04 13.15
C GLY A 468 14.92 8.55 12.95
N PHE A 469 15.29 8.03 11.79
CA PHE A 469 15.29 6.60 11.45
C PHE A 469 16.14 6.39 10.18
N HIS A 470 16.52 5.13 9.92
CA HIS A 470 17.46 4.84 8.85
C HIS A 470 16.83 5.01 7.46
N HIS A 471 15.66 4.40 7.22
CA HIS A 471 14.93 4.54 5.97
C HIS A 471 13.48 4.94 6.22
N GLN A 472 12.87 5.52 5.20
CA GLN A 472 11.43 5.76 5.07
C GLN A 472 10.95 5.26 3.71
N VAL A 473 9.64 5.15 3.55
CA VAL A 473 9.02 4.83 2.26
C VAL A 473 8.20 6.02 1.78
N LEU A 474 8.47 6.48 0.57
CA LEU A 474 7.72 7.52 -0.11
C LEU A 474 6.78 6.89 -1.14
N VAL A 475 5.50 7.21 -1.07
CA VAL A 475 4.47 6.70 -1.98
C VAL A 475 3.71 7.85 -2.63
N ARG A 476 3.40 7.71 -3.89
CA ARG A 476 2.64 8.69 -4.65
C ARG A 476 1.18 8.73 -4.23
N GLY A 477 0.64 9.92 -3.89
CA GLY A 477 -0.76 10.11 -3.49
C GLY A 477 -0.93 10.48 -2.03
N GLU A 478 -2.19 10.66 -1.62
CA GLU A 478 -2.63 10.97 -0.25
C GLU A 478 -3.25 9.72 0.36
N HIS A 479 -2.67 9.22 1.44
CA HIS A 479 -3.03 7.90 1.98
C HIS A 479 -3.23 7.90 3.49
N SER A 480 -3.08 9.04 4.19
CA SER A 480 -3.09 9.11 5.66
C SER A 480 -4.37 8.53 6.27
N LYS A 481 -5.54 8.82 5.68
CA LYS A 481 -6.82 8.29 6.17
C LYS A 481 -6.89 6.76 6.06
N LEU A 482 -6.41 6.18 4.97
CA LEU A 482 -6.40 4.73 4.77
C LEU A 482 -5.36 4.04 5.68
N LEU A 483 -4.20 4.67 5.89
CA LEU A 483 -3.19 4.21 6.83
C LEU A 483 -3.69 4.25 8.28
N GLN A 484 -4.41 5.30 8.66
CA GLN A 484 -5.05 5.40 9.97
C GLN A 484 -6.10 4.29 10.17
N CYS A 485 -6.95 4.05 9.17
CA CYS A 485 -7.92 2.96 9.19
C CYS A 485 -7.24 1.59 9.38
N TYR A 486 -6.17 1.32 8.64
CA TYR A 486 -5.38 0.10 8.78
C TYR A 486 -4.80 -0.01 10.19
N ALA A 487 -4.13 1.02 10.68
CA ALA A 487 -3.50 1.01 11.99
C ALA A 487 -4.52 0.73 13.10
N GLN A 488 -5.66 1.42 13.10
CA GLN A 488 -6.70 1.26 14.10
C GLN A 488 -7.33 -0.15 14.07
N LEU A 489 -7.69 -0.67 12.88
CA LEU A 489 -8.26 -2.01 12.74
C LEU A 489 -7.29 -3.13 13.14
N HIS A 490 -5.99 -2.90 13.04
CA HIS A 490 -4.97 -3.90 13.38
C HIS A 490 -4.34 -3.68 14.76
N GLY A 491 -4.83 -2.70 15.55
CA GLY A 491 -4.29 -2.40 16.89
C GLY A 491 -2.86 -1.85 16.85
N ILE A 492 -2.49 -1.18 15.76
CA ILE A 492 -1.20 -0.54 15.54
C ILE A 492 -1.34 0.94 15.89
N ASN A 493 -0.38 1.49 16.64
CA ASN A 493 -0.40 2.90 16.98
C ASN A 493 -0.02 3.74 15.74
N SER A 494 -0.90 4.66 15.35
CA SER A 494 -0.59 5.65 14.31
C SER A 494 0.18 6.83 14.94
N GLN A 495 1.24 7.26 14.27
CA GLN A 495 2.11 8.33 14.73
C GLN A 495 2.36 9.34 13.62
N THR A 496 2.56 10.61 13.99
CA THR A 496 3.00 11.66 13.07
C THR A 496 4.50 11.57 12.78
N LEU A 497 4.95 12.27 11.75
CA LEU A 497 6.38 12.39 11.42
C LEU A 497 7.18 13.20 12.45
N LEU A 498 6.50 13.99 13.29
CA LEU A 498 7.14 14.81 14.31
C LEU A 498 7.56 13.97 15.52
N ALA A 499 8.73 14.23 16.06
CA ALA A 499 9.17 13.67 17.31
C ALA A 499 8.35 14.28 18.46
N VAL A 500 7.77 13.44 19.32
CA VAL A 500 7.23 13.87 20.61
C VAL A 500 8.38 13.83 21.60
N ALA A 501 8.63 14.93 22.30
CA ALA A 501 9.82 15.11 23.14
C ALA A 501 10.06 13.98 24.16
N GLU A 502 9.01 13.36 24.66
CA GLU A 502 9.07 12.29 25.66
C GLU A 502 9.57 10.92 25.14
N LEU A 503 9.60 10.71 23.83
CA LEU A 503 10.02 9.43 23.22
C LEU A 503 11.46 9.42 22.72
N ILE A 504 12.17 10.55 22.78
CA ILE A 504 13.51 10.68 22.22
C ILE A 504 14.56 10.04 23.14
N GLU A 505 14.41 10.11 24.47
CA GLU A 505 15.45 9.66 25.40
C GLU A 505 15.61 8.13 25.51
N GLU A 506 14.55 7.35 25.32
CA GLU A 506 14.66 5.88 25.55
C GLU A 506 15.13 5.05 24.34
N ARG A 507 15.06 5.56 23.09
CA ARG A 507 15.29 4.75 21.89
C ARG A 507 16.57 5.06 21.11
N TYR A 508 17.15 6.23 21.23
CA TYR A 508 18.45 6.54 20.62
C TYR A 508 19.59 5.66 21.17
N VAL A 509 19.43 5.17 22.40
CA VAL A 509 20.40 4.28 23.06
C VAL A 509 20.28 2.81 22.60
N ARG A 510 19.19 2.40 21.92
CA ARG A 510 18.95 0.99 21.55
C ARG A 510 18.91 0.65 20.07
N CYS A 511 18.88 1.62 19.18
CA CYS A 511 19.22 1.41 17.77
C CYS A 511 20.74 1.54 17.62
N ARG A 512 21.48 0.57 18.13
CA ARG A 512 22.86 0.36 17.67
C ARG A 512 22.77 0.04 16.20
N CYS A 513 23.17 0.99 15.36
CA CYS A 513 23.51 0.73 13.98
C CYS A 513 24.48 -0.48 14.00
N PRO A 514 24.26 -1.53 13.20
CA PRO A 514 25.20 -2.65 13.13
C PRO A 514 26.63 -2.21 12.77
N PHE A 515 26.81 -0.96 12.34
CA PHE A 515 28.12 -0.36 12.04
C PHE A 515 28.91 0.11 13.27
N GLU A 516 28.30 0.34 14.45
CA GLU A 516 29.06 0.78 15.63
C GLU A 516 29.76 -0.37 16.37
N ALA A 517 29.49 -1.62 16.05
CA ALA A 517 30.13 -2.75 16.71
C ALA A 517 31.55 -3.07 16.20
N ASN A 518 32.02 -2.41 15.13
CA ASN A 518 33.33 -2.72 14.52
C ASN A 518 34.30 -1.53 14.44
N PHE A 519 34.07 -0.45 15.19
CA PHE A 519 35.01 0.68 15.31
C PHE A 519 35.32 0.97 16.80
N VAL A 520 35.84 -0.04 17.50
CA VAL A 520 36.70 0.16 18.70
C VAL A 520 37.81 -0.89 18.63
#